data_c823ad1fa05aaca0b78c73733562a4fa
#
_entry.id   c823ad1fa05aaca0b78c73733562a4fa
#
_cell.length_a   1.000
_cell.length_b   1.000
_cell.length_c   1.000
_cell.angle_alpha   90.00
_cell.angle_beta   90.00
_cell.angle_gamma   90.00
#
_symmetry.space_group_name_H-M   'P 1'
#
loop_
_entity.id
_entity.type
_entity.pdbx_description
1 polymer ?
#
loop_
_entity_poly.entity_id
_entity_poly.type
_entity_poly.pdbx_seq_one_letter_code
_entity_poly.pdbx_strand_id
1 'polypeptide(L)'
;MPRKIEVVDYRPEWESMFKEEEKKIKKILGKNCIGVYHIGSTSVKNMPAKPVIDIMPVVKDLSLVDSHNKEFEALGYECRGEFGIPGRRFFAKGGDNRTHHIHIFEQSNQTDIQRHIAVRDYLRSHPDTAAEYAALKKKLAAEFPYDNDGYCDGKEEYMKSLEEKALRWQAKQNRLSTGISLGICFGAAIGTSFGISFDNTSMGMCIGISIGLLFGSLFGSMDRTDSSGQK
;
A
#
# COMPACT_ATOMS: atom_id res chain seq x y z
N MET A 1 -6.05 23.80 -22.99
CA MET A 1 -4.58 23.92 -22.74
C MET A 1 -4.15 22.70 -21.95
N PRO A 2 -2.96 22.14 -22.18
CA PRO A 2 -2.51 21.01 -21.36
C PRO A 2 -2.47 21.41 -19.87
N ARG A 3 -2.85 20.48 -19.00
CA ARG A 3 -2.90 20.70 -17.55
C ARG A 3 -1.50 20.97 -16.99
N LYS A 4 -1.34 22.05 -16.21
CA LYS A 4 -0.09 22.30 -15.49
C LYS A 4 0.13 21.21 -14.42
N ILE A 5 1.32 20.66 -14.39
CA ILE A 5 1.76 19.72 -13.35
C ILE A 5 2.24 20.56 -12.17
N GLU A 6 1.55 20.43 -11.04
CA GLU A 6 1.87 21.17 -9.84
C GLU A 6 2.07 20.19 -8.68
N VAL A 7 3.21 20.28 -8.01
CA VAL A 7 3.53 19.54 -6.79
C VAL A 7 3.47 20.51 -5.63
N VAL A 8 2.45 20.35 -4.78
CA VAL A 8 2.19 21.21 -3.62
C VAL A 8 2.64 20.51 -2.33
N ASP A 9 2.85 21.30 -1.28
CA ASP A 9 3.15 20.73 0.03
C ASP A 9 1.96 19.93 0.57
N TYR A 10 2.22 19.06 1.53
CA TYR A 10 1.21 18.19 2.14
C TYR A 10 0.05 19.01 2.71
N ARG A 11 -1.17 18.51 2.46
CA ARG A 11 -2.41 19.11 2.96
C ARG A 11 -3.16 18.10 3.83
N PRO A 12 -3.44 18.42 5.10
CA PRO A 12 -4.18 17.52 6.01
C PRO A 12 -5.57 17.14 5.48
N GLU A 13 -6.17 17.99 4.64
CA GLU A 13 -7.49 17.78 4.02
C GLU A 13 -7.52 16.55 3.11
N TRP A 14 -6.38 16.08 2.59
CA TRP A 14 -6.33 14.90 1.75
C TRP A 14 -6.85 13.63 2.45
N GLU A 15 -6.66 13.55 3.77
CA GLU A 15 -7.19 12.43 4.54
C GLU A 15 -8.72 12.49 4.64
N SER A 16 -9.30 13.66 4.88
CA SER A 16 -10.76 13.83 4.94
C SER A 16 -11.39 13.63 3.56
N MET A 17 -10.77 14.15 2.48
CA MET A 17 -11.21 13.93 1.10
C MET A 17 -11.24 12.43 0.75
N PHE A 18 -10.20 11.69 1.13
CA PHE A 18 -10.19 10.24 0.98
C PHE A 18 -11.34 9.57 1.73
N LYS A 19 -11.52 9.90 3.01
CA LYS A 19 -12.57 9.28 3.85
C LYS A 19 -13.98 9.54 3.35
N GLU A 20 -14.23 10.71 2.80
CA GLU A 20 -15.53 11.04 2.20
C GLU A 20 -15.79 10.22 0.94
N GLU A 21 -14.77 10.11 0.08
CA GLU A 21 -14.90 9.37 -1.17
C GLU A 21 -14.94 7.85 -0.92
N GLU A 22 -14.18 7.35 0.07
CA GLU A 22 -14.24 5.95 0.53
C GLU A 22 -15.66 5.53 0.88
N LYS A 23 -16.43 6.37 1.62
CA LYS A 23 -17.81 6.07 1.99
C LYS A 23 -18.72 5.92 0.77
N LYS A 24 -18.56 6.80 -0.22
CA LYS A 24 -19.34 6.77 -1.48
C LYS A 24 -19.00 5.52 -2.28
N ILE A 25 -17.72 5.20 -2.44
CA ILE A 25 -17.24 4.02 -3.15
C ILE A 25 -17.75 2.73 -2.50
N LYS A 26 -17.63 2.62 -1.16
CA LYS A 26 -18.17 1.48 -0.42
C LYS A 26 -19.67 1.31 -0.60
N LYS A 27 -20.42 2.41 -0.69
CA LYS A 27 -21.88 2.37 -0.93
C LYS A 27 -22.18 1.84 -2.33
N ILE A 28 -21.45 2.25 -3.35
CA ILE A 28 -21.61 1.78 -4.73
C ILE A 28 -21.28 0.30 -4.84
N LEU A 29 -20.09 -0.09 -4.39
CA LEU A 29 -19.59 -1.47 -4.54
C LEU A 29 -20.27 -2.47 -3.59
N GLY A 30 -20.92 -2.01 -2.52
CA GLY A 30 -21.70 -2.81 -1.59
C GLY A 30 -20.95 -4.03 -1.06
N LYS A 31 -21.58 -5.21 -1.16
CA LYS A 31 -21.03 -6.49 -0.67
C LYS A 31 -19.83 -7.02 -1.50
N ASN A 32 -19.61 -6.45 -2.69
CA ASN A 32 -18.44 -6.77 -3.52
C ASN A 32 -17.17 -6.11 -3.00
N CYS A 33 -17.27 -5.00 -2.23
CA CYS A 33 -16.14 -4.30 -1.66
C CYS A 33 -15.55 -5.06 -0.46
N ILE A 34 -14.27 -5.40 -0.52
CA ILE A 34 -13.51 -6.00 0.60
C ILE A 34 -12.86 -4.91 1.44
N GLY A 35 -12.27 -3.92 0.79
CA GLY A 35 -11.58 -2.82 1.43
C GLY A 35 -11.33 -1.66 0.48
N VAL A 36 -11.05 -0.48 1.03
CA VAL A 36 -10.68 0.71 0.27
C VAL A 36 -9.45 1.32 0.91
N TYR A 37 -8.42 1.56 0.13
CA TYR A 37 -7.12 2.01 0.62
C TYR A 37 -6.75 3.37 0.01
N HIS A 38 -6.30 4.30 0.84
CA HIS A 38 -5.62 5.51 0.38
C HIS A 38 -4.20 5.12 -0.03
N ILE A 39 -3.86 5.33 -1.28
CA ILE A 39 -2.56 5.01 -1.86
C ILE A 39 -1.90 6.26 -2.47
N GLY A 40 -0.73 6.10 -3.08
CA GLY A 40 -0.01 7.21 -3.69
C GLY A 40 0.54 8.22 -2.68
N SER A 41 1.12 9.31 -3.20
CA SER A 41 1.86 10.28 -2.39
C SER A 41 0.99 11.10 -1.42
N THR A 42 -0.29 11.33 -1.75
CA THR A 42 -1.22 12.07 -0.87
C THR A 42 -1.60 11.29 0.38
N SER A 43 -1.36 9.97 0.38
CA SER A 43 -1.56 9.11 1.55
C SER A 43 -0.40 9.14 2.55
N VAL A 44 0.73 9.77 2.20
CA VAL A 44 1.93 9.85 3.05
C VAL A 44 1.97 11.22 3.73
N LYS A 45 1.92 11.22 5.05
CA LYS A 45 1.91 12.44 5.85
C LYS A 45 3.19 13.27 5.60
N ASN A 46 3.03 14.59 5.51
CA ASN A 46 4.11 15.56 5.28
C ASN A 46 4.82 15.41 3.92
N MET A 47 4.29 14.63 2.98
CA MET A 47 4.91 14.44 1.68
C MET A 47 4.28 15.36 0.61
N PRO A 48 5.06 16.22 -0.07
CA PRO A 48 4.58 16.99 -1.22
C PRO A 48 4.09 16.09 -2.36
N ALA A 49 2.97 16.45 -2.97
CA ALA A 49 2.34 15.65 -4.03
C ALA A 49 1.56 16.52 -5.01
N LYS A 50 1.23 15.94 -6.18
CA LYS A 50 0.14 16.49 -7.00
C LYS A 50 -1.15 16.34 -6.18
N PRO A 51 -2.06 17.35 -6.15
CA PRO A 51 -3.26 17.31 -5.31
C PRO A 51 -4.34 16.39 -5.94
N VAL A 52 -4.00 15.13 -6.09
CA VAL A 52 -4.88 14.07 -6.60
C VAL A 52 -4.90 12.93 -5.58
N ILE A 53 -6.08 12.59 -5.12
CA ILE A 53 -6.27 11.49 -4.17
C ILE A 53 -6.32 10.17 -4.93
N ASP A 54 -5.33 9.32 -4.72
CA ASP A 54 -5.30 7.98 -5.30
C ASP A 54 -5.97 6.98 -4.34
N ILE A 55 -7.02 6.33 -4.80
CA ILE A 55 -7.87 5.41 -4.02
C ILE A 55 -7.80 4.02 -4.65
N MET A 56 -7.58 3.01 -3.82
CA MET A 56 -7.55 1.62 -4.27
C MET A 56 -8.61 0.78 -3.56
N PRO A 57 -9.79 0.63 -4.14
CA PRO A 57 -10.76 -0.36 -3.72
C PRO A 57 -10.30 -1.77 -4.12
N VAL A 58 -10.48 -2.74 -3.23
CA VAL A 58 -10.31 -4.17 -3.50
C VAL A 58 -11.68 -4.83 -3.47
N VAL A 59 -11.97 -5.60 -4.51
CA VAL A 59 -13.27 -6.25 -4.69
C VAL A 59 -13.12 -7.78 -4.76
N LYS A 60 -14.24 -8.49 -4.56
CA LYS A 60 -14.29 -9.95 -4.70
C LYS A 60 -14.28 -10.38 -6.16
N ASP A 61 -15.02 -9.64 -6.98
CA ASP A 61 -15.23 -9.90 -8.41
C ASP A 61 -15.15 -8.58 -9.19
N LEU A 62 -14.15 -8.47 -10.05
CA LEU A 62 -13.91 -7.28 -10.85
C LEU A 62 -14.97 -7.09 -11.95
N SER A 63 -15.57 -8.18 -12.45
CA SER A 63 -16.56 -8.12 -13.52
C SER A 63 -17.84 -7.38 -13.10
N LEU A 64 -18.18 -7.43 -11.80
CA LEU A 64 -19.33 -6.73 -11.24
C LEU A 64 -19.15 -5.21 -11.20
N VAL A 65 -17.89 -4.71 -11.25
CA VAL A 65 -17.60 -3.27 -11.19
C VAL A 65 -18.18 -2.53 -12.40
N ASP A 66 -18.12 -3.14 -13.57
CA ASP A 66 -18.59 -2.50 -14.81
C ASP A 66 -20.10 -2.20 -14.80
N SER A 67 -20.89 -2.95 -14.04
CA SER A 67 -22.33 -2.69 -13.86
C SER A 67 -22.62 -1.41 -13.06
N HIS A 68 -21.63 -0.91 -12.31
CA HIS A 68 -21.72 0.31 -11.49
C HIS A 68 -21.14 1.55 -12.17
N ASN A 69 -20.78 1.50 -13.46
CA ASN A 69 -20.19 2.64 -14.15
C ASN A 69 -21.09 3.90 -14.07
N LYS A 70 -22.41 3.75 -14.20
CA LYS A 70 -23.35 4.87 -14.11
C LYS A 70 -23.35 5.56 -12.74
N GLU A 71 -23.20 4.78 -11.66
CA GLU A 71 -23.12 5.32 -10.31
C GLU A 71 -21.79 6.08 -10.08
N PHE A 72 -20.68 5.59 -10.64
CA PHE A 72 -19.41 6.33 -10.64
C PHE A 72 -19.47 7.58 -11.50
N GLU A 73 -20.10 7.54 -12.67
CA GLU A 73 -20.34 8.70 -13.53
C GLU A 73 -21.20 9.75 -12.82
N ALA A 74 -22.23 9.34 -12.10
CA ALA A 74 -23.05 10.24 -11.28
C ALA A 74 -22.27 10.96 -10.15
N LEU A 75 -21.16 10.37 -9.71
CA LEU A 75 -20.21 11.01 -8.79
C LEU A 75 -19.17 11.91 -9.50
N GLY A 76 -19.22 12.01 -10.83
CA GLY A 76 -18.31 12.81 -11.65
C GLY A 76 -17.03 12.09 -12.06
N TYR A 77 -17.01 10.76 -12.04
CA TYR A 77 -15.89 9.96 -12.54
C TYR A 77 -16.04 9.64 -14.03
N GLU A 78 -14.94 9.62 -14.74
CA GLU A 78 -14.79 9.01 -16.06
C GLU A 78 -14.34 7.55 -15.89
N CYS A 79 -15.11 6.61 -16.46
CA CYS A 79 -14.75 5.20 -16.50
C CYS A 79 -13.79 4.93 -17.64
N ARG A 80 -12.57 4.42 -17.34
CA ARG A 80 -11.51 4.23 -18.35
C ARG A 80 -11.10 2.77 -18.55
N GLY A 81 -11.88 1.81 -18.04
CA GLY A 81 -11.56 0.39 -18.11
C GLY A 81 -10.20 0.07 -17.46
N GLU A 82 -9.41 -0.78 -18.09
CA GLU A 82 -8.10 -1.19 -17.58
C GLU A 82 -7.02 -0.11 -17.65
N PHE A 83 -7.13 0.79 -18.59
CA PHE A 83 -6.23 1.94 -18.81
C PHE A 83 -4.73 1.56 -18.69
N GLY A 84 -4.32 0.52 -19.42
CA GLY A 84 -2.93 0.07 -19.55
C GLY A 84 -2.41 -0.87 -18.44
N ILE A 85 -3.22 -1.22 -17.43
CA ILE A 85 -2.88 -2.25 -16.44
C ILE A 85 -3.94 -3.36 -16.49
N PRO A 86 -3.59 -4.57 -16.98
CA PRO A 86 -4.51 -5.69 -17.04
C PRO A 86 -5.12 -6.04 -15.68
N GLY A 87 -6.42 -6.33 -15.64
CA GLY A 87 -7.10 -6.67 -14.38
C GLY A 87 -7.36 -5.48 -13.45
N ARG A 88 -7.27 -4.23 -13.97
CA ARG A 88 -7.66 -3.02 -13.24
C ARG A 88 -8.98 -2.45 -13.78
N ARG A 89 -9.75 -1.75 -12.92
CA ARG A 89 -10.71 -0.72 -13.37
C ARG A 89 -10.24 0.63 -12.88
N PHE A 90 -10.00 1.53 -13.83
CA PHE A 90 -9.49 2.88 -13.55
C PHE A 90 -10.56 3.93 -13.79
N PHE A 91 -10.70 4.82 -12.82
CA PHE A 91 -11.63 5.95 -12.90
C PHE A 91 -10.90 7.22 -12.54
N ALA A 92 -11.24 8.34 -13.21
CA ALA A 92 -10.64 9.63 -12.98
C ALA A 92 -11.71 10.70 -12.80
N LYS A 93 -11.56 11.57 -11.81
CA LYS A 93 -12.53 12.63 -11.49
C LYS A 93 -11.92 14.01 -11.63
N GLY A 94 -12.71 14.94 -12.17
CA GLY A 94 -12.34 16.36 -12.26
C GLY A 94 -11.79 16.79 -13.62
N GLY A 95 -11.88 15.97 -14.67
CA GLY A 95 -11.46 16.37 -16.03
C GLY A 95 -10.03 16.89 -16.06
N ASP A 96 -9.81 18.12 -16.55
CA ASP A 96 -8.50 18.79 -16.55
C ASP A 96 -8.04 19.18 -15.15
N ASN A 97 -8.96 19.41 -14.21
CA ASN A 97 -8.66 19.66 -12.80
C ASN A 97 -8.85 18.38 -11.97
N ARG A 98 -8.02 17.38 -12.23
CA ARG A 98 -8.05 16.08 -11.56
C ARG A 98 -8.00 16.22 -10.06
N THR A 99 -8.95 15.55 -9.38
CA THR A 99 -9.03 15.55 -7.92
C THR A 99 -8.86 14.15 -7.33
N HIS A 100 -9.39 13.12 -8.03
CA HIS A 100 -9.31 11.74 -7.56
C HIS A 100 -9.02 10.78 -8.71
N HIS A 101 -8.28 9.72 -8.39
CA HIS A 101 -8.14 8.51 -9.20
C HIS A 101 -8.58 7.30 -8.37
N ILE A 102 -9.29 6.39 -9.02
CA ILE A 102 -9.64 5.11 -8.41
C ILE A 102 -9.00 3.99 -9.23
N HIS A 103 -8.32 3.08 -8.53
CA HIS A 103 -7.67 1.90 -9.07
C HIS A 103 -8.29 0.66 -8.43
N ILE A 104 -9.32 0.06 -9.06
CA ILE A 104 -10.00 -1.11 -8.50
C ILE A 104 -9.29 -2.36 -8.99
N PHE A 105 -8.97 -3.25 -8.05
CA PHE A 105 -8.41 -4.56 -8.30
C PHE A 105 -9.26 -5.65 -7.64
N GLU A 106 -9.30 -6.82 -8.26
CA GLU A 106 -9.82 -8.01 -7.63
C GLU A 106 -8.85 -8.52 -6.55
N GLN A 107 -9.39 -9.11 -5.47
CA GLN A 107 -8.57 -9.64 -4.37
C GLN A 107 -7.55 -10.69 -4.79
N SER A 108 -7.75 -11.37 -5.90
CA SER A 108 -6.82 -12.33 -6.50
C SER A 108 -5.58 -11.66 -7.08
N ASN A 109 -5.66 -10.38 -7.48
CA ASN A 109 -4.52 -9.61 -8.02
C ASN A 109 -3.61 -9.09 -6.88
N GLN A 110 -2.99 -10.01 -6.15
CA GLN A 110 -2.11 -9.67 -5.03
C GLN A 110 -0.87 -8.87 -5.47
N THR A 111 -0.39 -9.09 -6.70
CA THR A 111 0.80 -8.39 -7.22
C THR A 111 0.60 -6.87 -7.24
N ASP A 112 -0.45 -6.39 -7.88
CA ASP A 112 -0.72 -4.95 -7.97
C ASP A 112 -1.16 -4.36 -6.63
N ILE A 113 -1.98 -5.10 -5.86
CA ILE A 113 -2.41 -4.65 -4.52
C ILE A 113 -1.20 -4.47 -3.60
N GLN A 114 -0.34 -5.47 -3.49
CA GLN A 114 0.84 -5.43 -2.61
C GLN A 114 1.84 -4.35 -3.04
N ARG A 115 2.07 -4.17 -4.33
CA ARG A 115 2.92 -3.13 -4.86
C ARG A 115 2.51 -1.73 -4.37
N HIS A 116 1.24 -1.38 -4.49
CA HIS A 116 0.73 -0.08 -4.05
C HIS A 116 0.80 0.10 -2.53
N ILE A 117 0.43 -0.94 -1.77
CA ILE A 117 0.46 -0.90 -0.30
C ILE A 117 1.90 -0.83 0.21
N ALA A 118 2.81 -1.64 -0.34
CA ALA A 118 4.20 -1.67 0.06
C ALA A 118 4.89 -0.31 -0.13
N VAL A 119 4.73 0.32 -1.30
CA VAL A 119 5.31 1.64 -1.58
C VAL A 119 4.77 2.69 -0.62
N ARG A 120 3.45 2.71 -0.38
CA ARG A 120 2.84 3.61 0.59
C ARG A 120 3.43 3.45 1.99
N ASP A 121 3.46 2.21 2.50
CA ASP A 121 3.86 1.93 3.87
C ASP A 121 5.38 2.10 4.06
N TYR A 122 6.15 1.79 3.02
CA TYR A 122 7.58 2.07 3.00
C TYR A 122 7.87 3.57 3.12
N LEU A 123 7.22 4.41 2.29
CA LEU A 123 7.39 5.87 2.34
C LEU A 123 6.92 6.47 3.68
N ARG A 124 5.89 5.90 4.31
CA ARG A 124 5.46 6.30 5.66
C ARG A 124 6.49 6.00 6.74
N SER A 125 7.23 4.91 6.56
CA SER A 125 8.23 4.43 7.53
C SER A 125 9.64 4.97 7.27
N HIS A 126 9.88 5.56 6.08
CA HIS A 126 11.20 6.05 5.64
C HIS A 126 11.09 7.51 5.16
N PRO A 127 11.07 8.48 6.10
CA PRO A 127 10.87 9.90 5.78
C PRO A 127 11.96 10.47 4.85
N ASP A 128 13.19 9.96 4.95
CA ASP A 128 14.30 10.40 4.07
C ASP A 128 14.02 10.01 2.61
N THR A 129 13.61 8.77 2.37
CA THR A 129 13.19 8.32 1.02
C THR A 129 11.98 9.09 0.51
N ALA A 130 11.03 9.40 1.40
CA ALA A 130 9.87 10.22 1.03
C ALA A 130 10.29 11.63 0.62
N ALA A 131 11.27 12.24 1.31
CA ALA A 131 11.83 13.55 0.98
C ALA A 131 12.60 13.52 -0.36
N GLU A 132 13.42 12.49 -0.61
CA GLU A 132 14.10 12.29 -1.90
C GLU A 132 13.11 12.20 -3.06
N TYR A 133 12.07 11.39 -2.91
CA TYR A 133 11.04 11.24 -3.93
C TYR A 133 10.23 12.54 -4.13
N ALA A 134 9.97 13.30 -3.07
CA ALA A 134 9.33 14.60 -3.16
C ALA A 134 10.18 15.61 -3.91
N ALA A 135 11.51 15.64 -3.66
CA ALA A 135 12.46 16.50 -4.37
C ALA A 135 12.50 16.17 -5.87
N LEU A 136 12.58 14.87 -6.22
CA LEU A 136 12.52 14.43 -7.62
C LEU A 136 11.22 14.91 -8.29
N LYS A 137 10.07 14.74 -7.66
CA LYS A 137 8.78 15.18 -8.21
C LYS A 137 8.72 16.70 -8.43
N LYS A 138 9.23 17.49 -7.48
CA LYS A 138 9.29 18.96 -7.62
C LYS A 138 10.20 19.37 -8.80
N LYS A 139 11.37 18.71 -8.93
CA LYS A 139 12.28 18.93 -10.06
C LYS A 139 11.60 18.63 -11.40
N LEU A 140 11.01 17.44 -11.54
CA LEU A 140 10.34 17.03 -12.77
C LEU A 140 9.12 17.90 -13.10
N ALA A 141 8.36 18.37 -12.11
CA ALA A 141 7.24 19.29 -12.34
C ALA A 141 7.71 20.67 -12.86
N ALA A 142 8.90 21.11 -12.46
CA ALA A 142 9.50 22.34 -12.99
C ALA A 142 10.06 22.14 -14.40
N GLU A 143 10.62 20.97 -14.70
CA GLU A 143 11.19 20.63 -16.01
C GLU A 143 10.11 20.35 -17.05
N PHE A 144 9.02 19.66 -16.67
CA PHE A 144 7.91 19.25 -17.53
C PHE A 144 6.57 19.82 -17.09
N PRO A 145 6.40 21.17 -17.01
CA PRO A 145 5.22 21.76 -16.37
C PRO A 145 3.90 21.48 -17.09
N TYR A 146 3.95 21.18 -18.40
CA TYR A 146 2.77 20.88 -19.23
C TYR A 146 2.87 19.56 -19.99
N ASP A 147 3.95 18.80 -19.78
CA ASP A 147 4.21 17.50 -20.40
C ASP A 147 4.06 16.40 -19.33
N ASN A 148 2.87 15.76 -19.32
CA ASN A 148 2.59 14.69 -18.37
C ASN A 148 3.41 13.42 -18.64
N ASP A 149 3.73 13.16 -19.89
CA ASP A 149 4.46 11.95 -20.28
C ASP A 149 5.93 12.09 -19.88
N GLY A 150 6.58 13.21 -20.20
CA GLY A 150 7.93 13.52 -19.73
C GLY A 150 8.05 13.52 -18.20
N TYR A 151 7.03 14.04 -17.48
CA TYR A 151 6.98 13.96 -16.03
C TYR A 151 6.85 12.50 -15.52
N CYS A 152 6.08 11.68 -16.19
CA CYS A 152 5.89 10.27 -15.80
C CYS A 152 7.14 9.43 -16.08
N ASP A 153 7.72 9.60 -17.26
CA ASP A 153 8.93 8.89 -17.69
C ASP A 153 10.13 9.25 -16.81
N GLY A 154 10.28 10.52 -16.46
CA GLY A 154 11.37 11.00 -15.62
C GLY A 154 11.40 10.40 -14.19
N LYS A 155 10.28 9.86 -13.71
CA LYS A 155 10.21 9.18 -12.40
C LYS A 155 10.17 7.65 -12.49
N GLU A 156 10.07 7.07 -13.70
CA GLU A 156 9.80 5.63 -13.88
C GLU A 156 10.89 4.76 -13.26
N GLU A 157 12.17 5.06 -13.55
CA GLU A 157 13.30 4.30 -13.01
C GLU A 157 13.39 4.39 -11.49
N TYR A 158 13.19 5.59 -10.93
CA TYR A 158 13.15 5.78 -9.48
C TYR A 158 12.00 4.97 -8.87
N MET A 159 10.83 4.98 -9.48
CA MET A 159 9.67 4.24 -8.99
C MET A 159 9.87 2.73 -9.02
N LYS A 160 10.51 2.18 -10.07
CA LYS A 160 10.88 0.76 -10.13
C LYS A 160 11.81 0.37 -8.95
N SER A 161 12.86 1.16 -8.73
CA SER A 161 13.79 0.95 -7.62
C SER A 161 13.10 1.06 -6.25
N LEU A 162 12.23 2.06 -6.08
CA LEU A 162 11.47 2.27 -4.86
C LEU A 162 10.52 1.11 -4.59
N GLU A 163 9.84 0.60 -5.61
CA GLU A 163 8.92 -0.53 -5.53
C GLU A 163 9.65 -1.81 -5.07
N GLU A 164 10.80 -2.11 -5.66
CA GLU A 164 11.63 -3.26 -5.23
C GLU A 164 12.06 -3.15 -3.76
N LYS A 165 12.54 -1.96 -3.34
CA LYS A 165 12.92 -1.71 -1.95
C LYS A 165 11.73 -1.89 -1.01
N ALA A 166 10.58 -1.36 -1.38
CA ALA A 166 9.34 -1.44 -0.60
C ALA A 166 8.84 -2.88 -0.44
N LEU A 167 8.83 -3.65 -1.52
CA LEU A 167 8.42 -5.05 -1.50
C LEU A 167 9.38 -5.92 -0.65
N ARG A 168 10.70 -5.72 -0.78
CA ARG A 168 11.68 -6.41 0.07
C ARG A 168 11.50 -6.06 1.55
N TRP A 169 11.30 -4.79 1.86
CA TRP A 169 11.04 -4.33 3.22
C TRP A 169 9.76 -4.95 3.79
N GLN A 170 8.65 -4.92 3.03
CA GLN A 170 7.38 -5.52 3.45
C GLN A 170 7.52 -7.04 3.69
N ALA A 171 8.20 -7.75 2.80
CA ALA A 171 8.47 -9.18 2.98
C ALA A 171 9.26 -9.46 4.27
N LYS A 172 10.24 -8.61 4.59
CA LYS A 172 11.00 -8.70 5.85
C LYS A 172 10.10 -8.46 7.08
N GLN A 173 9.24 -7.43 7.03
CA GLN A 173 8.29 -7.15 8.11
C GLN A 173 7.31 -8.32 8.34
N ASN A 174 6.78 -8.89 7.26
CA ASN A 174 5.87 -10.03 7.33
C ASN A 174 6.55 -11.26 7.93
N ARG A 175 7.80 -11.57 7.53
CA ARG A 175 8.58 -12.68 8.12
C ARG A 175 8.82 -12.47 9.61
N LEU A 176 9.23 -11.26 10.00
CA LEU A 176 9.46 -10.92 11.40
C LEU A 176 8.19 -11.09 12.24
N SER A 177 7.07 -10.55 11.76
CA SER A 177 5.77 -10.69 12.43
C SER A 177 5.33 -12.14 12.56
N THR A 178 5.48 -12.94 11.49
CA THR A 178 5.17 -14.37 11.51
C THR A 178 6.09 -15.13 12.49
N GLY A 179 7.38 -14.83 12.46
CA GLY A 179 8.35 -15.44 13.38
C GLY A 179 8.00 -15.17 14.84
N ILE A 180 7.72 -13.93 15.19
CA ILE A 180 7.29 -13.51 16.53
C ILE A 180 6.00 -14.23 16.95
N SER A 181 4.98 -14.26 16.08
CA SER A 181 3.70 -14.90 16.38
C SER A 181 3.86 -16.39 16.63
N LEU A 182 4.60 -17.09 15.78
CA LEU A 182 4.90 -18.51 15.96
C LEU A 182 5.72 -18.76 17.23
N GLY A 183 6.71 -17.91 17.50
CA GLY A 183 7.53 -17.99 18.70
C GLY A 183 6.70 -17.89 19.99
N ILE A 184 5.77 -16.93 20.04
CA ILE A 184 4.84 -16.77 21.17
C ILE A 184 3.97 -18.02 21.34
N CYS A 185 3.38 -18.53 20.26
CA CYS A 185 2.50 -19.71 20.32
C CYS A 185 3.24 -20.96 20.81
N PHE A 186 4.40 -21.28 20.23
CA PHE A 186 5.20 -22.43 20.64
C PHE A 186 5.79 -22.25 22.05
N GLY A 187 6.25 -21.04 22.36
CA GLY A 187 6.78 -20.72 23.69
C GLY A 187 5.73 -20.89 24.79
N ALA A 188 4.50 -20.41 24.55
CA ALA A 188 3.40 -20.61 25.50
C ALA A 188 3.05 -22.10 25.70
N ALA A 189 2.95 -22.88 24.61
CA ALA A 189 2.62 -24.30 24.68
C ALA A 189 3.68 -25.11 25.47
N ILE A 190 4.96 -24.94 25.12
CA ILE A 190 6.08 -25.61 25.77
C ILE A 190 6.19 -25.15 27.23
N GLY A 191 6.12 -23.81 27.46
CA GLY A 191 6.22 -23.26 28.82
C GLY A 191 5.11 -23.73 29.75
N THR A 192 3.87 -23.85 29.24
CA THR A 192 2.75 -24.41 30.00
C THR A 192 3.01 -25.85 30.39
N SER A 193 3.48 -26.66 29.44
CA SER A 193 3.80 -28.09 29.71
C SER A 193 4.87 -28.24 30.78
N PHE A 194 5.95 -27.49 30.71
CA PHE A 194 6.99 -27.46 31.75
C PHE A 194 6.43 -26.93 33.09
N GLY A 195 5.66 -25.84 33.06
CA GLY A 195 5.08 -25.25 34.27
C GLY A 195 4.18 -26.20 35.05
N ILE A 196 3.42 -27.05 34.36
CA ILE A 196 2.62 -28.13 34.96
C ILE A 196 3.55 -29.12 35.70
N SER A 197 4.68 -29.49 35.10
CA SER A 197 5.63 -30.46 35.72
C SER A 197 6.32 -29.91 36.98
N PHE A 198 6.33 -28.60 37.18
CA PHE A 198 6.92 -27.91 38.32
C PHE A 198 5.89 -27.24 39.25
N ASP A 199 4.62 -27.62 39.14
CA ASP A 199 3.48 -27.04 39.89
C ASP A 199 3.36 -25.50 39.82
N ASN A 200 3.91 -24.92 38.76
CA ASN A 200 3.85 -23.47 38.53
C ASN A 200 3.62 -23.12 37.05
N THR A 201 2.40 -23.37 36.60
CA THR A 201 2.00 -23.14 35.20
C THR A 201 2.20 -21.68 34.72
N SER A 202 1.91 -20.71 35.59
CA SER A 202 2.05 -19.30 35.26
C SER A 202 3.50 -18.91 34.99
N MET A 203 4.42 -19.34 35.84
CA MET A 203 5.85 -19.08 35.68
C MET A 203 6.41 -19.80 34.43
N GLY A 204 6.02 -21.05 34.19
CA GLY A 204 6.43 -21.82 33.03
C GLY A 204 5.98 -21.13 31.75
N MET A 205 4.71 -20.66 31.66
CA MET A 205 4.17 -19.97 30.50
C MET A 205 4.90 -18.62 30.23
N CYS A 206 5.17 -17.84 31.27
CA CYS A 206 5.89 -16.56 31.11
C CYS A 206 7.31 -16.77 30.56
N ILE A 207 8.04 -17.74 31.09
CA ILE A 207 9.39 -18.09 30.62
C ILE A 207 9.32 -18.58 29.18
N GLY A 208 8.39 -19.49 28.88
CA GLY A 208 8.22 -20.03 27.53
C GLY A 208 7.90 -18.95 26.50
N ILE A 209 6.97 -18.03 26.77
CA ILE A 209 6.66 -16.90 25.90
C ILE A 209 7.89 -16.02 25.68
N SER A 210 8.64 -15.71 26.72
CA SER A 210 9.84 -14.85 26.63
C SER A 210 10.92 -15.48 25.73
N ILE A 211 11.18 -16.76 25.90
CA ILE A 211 12.11 -17.53 25.08
C ILE A 211 11.59 -17.63 23.65
N GLY A 212 10.31 -17.93 23.46
CA GLY A 212 9.66 -18.01 22.15
C GLY A 212 9.72 -16.71 21.38
N LEU A 213 9.54 -15.55 22.05
CA LEU A 213 9.68 -14.22 21.49
C LEU A 213 11.10 -13.98 20.96
N LEU A 214 12.13 -14.32 21.74
CA LEU A 214 13.52 -14.18 21.34
C LEU A 214 13.84 -15.04 20.11
N PHE A 215 13.52 -16.30 20.12
CA PHE A 215 13.75 -17.19 18.98
C PHE A 215 12.93 -16.77 17.76
N GLY A 216 11.66 -16.44 17.94
CA GLY A 216 10.78 -15.99 16.85
C GLY A 216 11.29 -14.72 16.19
N SER A 217 11.82 -13.76 16.94
CA SER A 217 12.42 -12.54 16.39
C SER A 217 13.74 -12.82 15.64
N LEU A 218 14.60 -13.70 16.16
CA LEU A 218 15.83 -14.11 15.50
C LEU A 218 15.55 -14.81 14.17
N PHE A 219 14.70 -15.84 14.16
CA PHE A 219 14.36 -16.55 12.92
C PHE A 219 13.63 -15.67 11.91
N GLY A 220 12.74 -14.78 12.37
CA GLY A 220 12.04 -13.83 11.48
C GLY A 220 12.97 -12.76 10.90
N SER A 221 14.07 -12.42 11.57
CA SER A 221 15.04 -11.41 11.10
C SER A 221 16.12 -11.98 10.17
N MET A 222 16.35 -13.32 10.17
CA MET A 222 17.35 -13.94 9.30
C MET A 222 16.98 -13.74 7.82
N ASP A 223 17.85 -13.07 7.09
CA ASP A 223 17.76 -13.04 5.63
C ASP A 223 18.05 -14.45 5.11
N ARG A 224 17.06 -15.05 4.44
CA ARG A 224 17.37 -16.16 3.55
C ARG A 224 18.16 -15.55 2.40
N THR A 225 19.48 -15.69 2.43
CA THR A 225 20.30 -15.48 1.25
C THR A 225 19.72 -16.37 0.15
N ASP A 226 19.28 -15.72 -0.94
CA ASP A 226 18.76 -16.43 -2.11
C ASP A 226 19.78 -17.46 -2.57
N SER A 227 19.49 -18.72 -2.33
CA SER A 227 20.20 -19.87 -2.88
C SER A 227 19.79 -20.12 -4.34
N SER A 228 19.43 -19.08 -5.08
CA SER A 228 19.10 -19.11 -6.52
C SER A 228 20.14 -18.38 -7.38
N GLY A 229 21.38 -18.43 -6.97
CA GLY A 229 22.51 -17.98 -7.77
C GLY A 229 23.43 -19.14 -8.12
N GLN A 230 22.98 -20.04 -9.05
CA GLN A 230 23.85 -20.80 -9.99
C GLN A 230 23.05 -21.93 -10.64
N LYS A 231 22.53 -21.66 -11.81
CA LYS A 231 22.66 -22.59 -12.96
C LYS A 231 22.36 -21.84 -14.25
#